data_dfdd8bd70e81904b76ea2aabc8a3d23d
#
_entry.id   dfdd8bd70e81904b76ea2aabc8a3d23d
#
_cell.length_a   1.000
_cell.length_b   1.000
_cell.length_c   1.000
_cell.angle_alpha   90.00
_cell.angle_beta   90.00
_cell.angle_gamma   90.00
#
_symmetry.space_group_name_H-M   'P 1'
#
loop_
_entity.id
_entity.type
_entity.pdbx_description
1 polymer ?
#
loop_
_entity_poly.entity_id
_entity_poly.type
_entity_poly.pdbx_seq_one_letter_code
_entity_poly.pdbx_strand_id
1 'polypeptide(L)'
;MYKRQALWKIATGEARLVVAPVEAACMKLFAREHYAGLALSLKRGEEYLPEMLVEHLLQVGYARVDVVEMPGQVTLRGGILDVYSPEMAGPVRVEFFGDEVESIRRFDAETQRSAAGLDEALLLPLTEIPVTERILGAINARLTRSGIAGRCV
;
A
#
# COMPACT_ATOMS: atom_id res chain seq x y z
N MET A 1 -3.71 12.67 3.84
CA MET A 1 -2.86 11.59 4.32
C MET A 1 -3.56 10.73 5.39
N TYR A 2 -4.16 11.32 6.41
CA TYR A 2 -4.80 10.60 7.53
C TYR A 2 -6.12 9.85 7.23
N LYS A 3 -6.85 10.19 6.16
CA LYS A 3 -8.17 9.58 5.86
C LYS A 3 -8.09 8.06 5.68
N ARG A 4 -7.14 7.56 4.91
CA ARG A 4 -7.00 6.12 4.60
C ARG A 4 -6.63 5.30 5.83
N GLN A 5 -5.73 5.82 6.66
CA GLN A 5 -5.39 5.22 7.95
C GLN A 5 -6.62 5.15 8.87
N ALA A 6 -7.41 6.23 8.94
CA ALA A 6 -8.63 6.25 9.72
C ALA A 6 -9.64 5.20 9.21
N LEU A 7 -9.86 5.13 7.89
CA LEU A 7 -10.75 4.15 7.26
C LEU A 7 -10.27 2.71 7.50
N TRP A 8 -8.97 2.45 7.42
CA TRP A 8 -8.39 1.15 7.71
C TRP A 8 -8.59 0.77 9.19
N LYS A 9 -8.29 1.67 10.14
CA LYS A 9 -8.53 1.44 11.57
C LYS A 9 -10.00 1.22 11.91
N ILE A 10 -10.92 1.90 11.23
CA ILE A 10 -12.36 1.65 11.35
C ILE A 10 -12.68 0.25 10.81
N ALA A 11 -12.15 -0.09 9.64
CA ALA A 11 -12.38 -1.37 8.99
C ALA A 11 -11.84 -2.56 9.82
N THR A 12 -10.70 -2.43 10.47
CA THR A 12 -10.10 -3.48 11.30
C THR A 12 -10.65 -3.52 12.73
N GLY A 13 -11.44 -2.50 13.14
CA GLY A 13 -11.99 -2.41 14.49
C GLY A 13 -10.99 -1.86 15.53
N GLU A 14 -9.87 -1.32 15.10
CA GLU A 14 -8.87 -0.69 15.99
C GLU A 14 -9.33 0.68 16.50
N ALA A 15 -10.19 1.39 15.75
CA ALA A 15 -10.72 2.68 16.16
C ALA A 15 -11.86 2.51 17.16
N ARG A 16 -11.67 2.96 18.41
CA ARG A 16 -12.69 2.93 19.48
C ARG A 16 -13.62 4.14 19.43
N LEU A 17 -13.17 5.25 18.87
CA LEU A 17 -13.93 6.50 18.71
C LEU A 17 -13.51 7.15 17.40
N VAL A 18 -14.48 7.62 16.64
CA VAL A 18 -14.26 8.34 15.38
C VAL A 18 -14.97 9.69 15.46
N VAL A 19 -14.24 10.77 15.24
CA VAL A 19 -14.79 12.11 15.12
C VAL A 19 -14.57 12.60 13.70
N ALA A 20 -15.66 12.95 13.02
CA ALA A 20 -15.62 13.40 11.63
C ALA A 20 -16.58 14.58 11.41
N PRO A 21 -16.28 15.49 10.46
CA PRO A 21 -17.25 16.45 9.97
C PRO A 21 -18.47 15.74 9.35
N VAL A 22 -19.64 16.37 9.40
CA VAL A 22 -20.88 15.80 8.86
C VAL A 22 -20.74 15.48 7.36
N GLU A 23 -20.10 16.33 6.59
CA GLU A 23 -19.85 16.12 5.17
C GLU A 23 -19.04 14.85 4.91
N ALA A 24 -18.03 14.57 5.72
CA ALA A 24 -17.23 13.35 5.61
C ALA A 24 -18.04 12.10 6.00
N ALA A 25 -18.91 12.21 7.00
CA ALA A 25 -19.78 11.11 7.43
C ALA A 25 -20.87 10.77 6.39
N CYS A 26 -21.27 11.75 5.57
CA CYS A 26 -22.25 11.56 4.49
C CYS A 26 -21.65 11.03 3.19
N MET A 27 -20.32 10.91 3.07
CA MET A 27 -19.66 10.38 1.86
C MET A 27 -19.93 8.89 1.71
N LYS A 28 -20.23 8.46 0.46
CA LYS A 28 -20.24 7.03 0.13
C LYS A 28 -18.84 6.46 0.26
N LEU A 29 -18.72 5.36 0.98
CA LEU A 29 -17.50 4.59 1.17
C LEU A 29 -17.68 3.19 0.57
N PHE A 30 -16.56 2.52 0.33
CA PHE A 30 -16.56 1.09 0.00
C PHE A 30 -16.93 0.26 1.25
N ALA A 31 -17.20 -1.02 1.03
CA ALA A 31 -17.44 -1.96 2.11
C ALA A 31 -16.18 -2.10 2.99
N ARG A 32 -16.38 -2.49 4.24
CA ARG A 32 -15.33 -2.65 5.25
C ARG A 32 -14.20 -3.56 4.79
N GLU A 33 -14.56 -4.67 4.17
CA GLU A 33 -13.64 -5.69 3.66
C GLU A 33 -12.71 -5.15 2.58
N HIS A 34 -13.18 -4.17 1.81
CA HIS A 34 -12.36 -3.51 0.80
C HIS A 34 -11.15 -2.81 1.43
N TYR A 35 -11.37 -2.00 2.47
CA TYR A 35 -10.28 -1.27 3.13
C TYR A 35 -9.32 -2.20 3.88
N ALA A 36 -9.85 -3.24 4.53
CA ALA A 36 -9.04 -4.24 5.20
C ALA A 36 -8.13 -5.01 4.23
N GLY A 37 -8.65 -5.33 3.04
CA GLY A 37 -7.91 -6.07 2.02
C GLY A 37 -6.89 -5.25 1.21
N LEU A 38 -6.85 -3.92 1.37
CA LEU A 38 -5.85 -3.08 0.68
C LEU A 38 -4.50 -3.00 1.40
N ALA A 39 -4.49 -3.23 2.71
CA ALA A 39 -3.28 -3.21 3.52
C ALA A 39 -2.53 -4.54 3.43
N LEU A 40 -1.20 -4.49 3.49
CA LEU A 40 -0.34 -5.65 3.63
C LEU A 40 0.30 -5.66 5.02
N SER A 41 0.17 -6.77 5.74
CA SER A 41 0.95 -7.04 6.96
C SER A 41 1.99 -8.08 6.62
N LEU A 42 3.26 -7.71 6.69
CA LEU A 42 4.39 -8.61 6.49
C LEU A 42 4.93 -8.99 7.86
N LYS A 43 5.15 -10.30 8.08
CA LYS A 43 5.68 -10.81 9.34
C LYS A 43 6.89 -11.67 9.09
N ARG A 44 7.85 -11.55 9.99
CA ARG A 44 9.04 -12.38 9.97
C ARG A 44 8.68 -13.85 10.12
N GLY A 45 9.30 -14.71 9.28
CA GLY A 45 9.07 -16.13 9.24
C GLY A 45 7.82 -16.58 8.46
N GLU A 46 7.06 -15.63 7.88
CA GLU A 46 5.97 -15.96 6.96
C GLU A 46 6.47 -15.95 5.51
N GLU A 47 5.78 -16.72 4.65
CA GLU A 47 6.11 -16.83 3.22
C GLU A 47 5.26 -15.88 2.39
N TYR A 48 5.92 -15.16 1.48
CA TYR A 48 5.30 -14.27 0.50
C TYR A 48 6.09 -14.34 -0.81
N LEU A 49 5.40 -14.23 -1.94
CA LEU A 49 6.04 -14.05 -3.23
C LEU A 49 6.43 -12.55 -3.40
N PRO A 50 7.74 -12.19 -3.38
CA PRO A 50 8.16 -10.79 -3.37
C PRO A 50 7.64 -9.98 -4.56
N GLU A 51 7.56 -10.59 -5.75
CA GLU A 51 7.06 -9.95 -6.96
C GLU A 51 5.57 -9.61 -6.85
N MET A 52 4.78 -10.52 -6.24
CA MET A 52 3.34 -10.28 -6.02
C MET A 52 3.10 -9.17 -5.01
N LEU A 53 3.98 -9.05 -3.99
CA LEU A 53 3.92 -7.93 -3.06
C LEU A 53 4.17 -6.60 -3.77
N VAL A 54 5.18 -6.53 -4.63
CA VAL A 54 5.46 -5.32 -5.42
C VAL A 54 4.30 -5.00 -6.34
N GLU A 55 3.74 -5.98 -7.04
CA GLU A 55 2.58 -5.77 -7.90
C GLU A 55 1.39 -5.20 -7.12
N HIS A 56 1.07 -5.77 -5.95
CA HIS A 56 0.02 -5.25 -5.09
C HIS A 56 0.32 -3.81 -4.65
N LEU A 57 1.54 -3.51 -4.21
CA LEU A 57 1.94 -2.16 -3.79
C LEU A 57 1.77 -1.14 -4.94
N LEU A 58 2.15 -1.50 -6.17
CA LEU A 58 1.92 -0.66 -7.35
C LEU A 58 0.44 -0.42 -7.60
N GLN A 59 -0.40 -1.45 -7.48
CA GLN A 59 -1.85 -1.34 -7.63
C GLN A 59 -2.48 -0.40 -6.60
N VAL A 60 -1.97 -0.40 -5.36
CA VAL A 60 -2.45 0.48 -4.29
C VAL A 60 -1.73 1.84 -4.24
N GLY A 61 -0.99 2.18 -5.30
CA GLY A 61 -0.49 3.54 -5.58
C GLY A 61 0.96 3.81 -5.24
N TYR A 62 1.77 2.81 -4.83
CA TYR A 62 3.21 3.00 -4.67
C TYR A 62 3.89 3.19 -6.03
N ALA A 63 4.98 3.95 -6.03
CA ALA A 63 5.83 4.15 -7.19
C ALA A 63 7.07 3.27 -7.10
N ARG A 64 7.37 2.53 -8.18
CA ARG A 64 8.61 1.77 -8.28
C ARG A 64 9.77 2.71 -8.57
N VAL A 65 10.85 2.59 -7.79
CA VAL A 65 12.05 3.42 -7.90
C VAL A 65 13.32 2.57 -7.78
N ASP A 66 14.46 3.13 -8.11
CA ASP A 66 15.74 2.45 -7.90
C ASP A 66 16.21 2.54 -6.44
N VAL A 67 15.95 3.67 -5.78
CA VAL A 67 16.30 3.92 -4.37
C VAL A 67 15.09 4.53 -3.66
N VAL A 68 14.74 3.97 -2.50
CA VAL A 68 13.61 4.45 -1.70
C VAL A 68 14.08 5.59 -0.79
N GLU A 69 13.56 6.79 -1.03
CA GLU A 69 13.89 8.02 -0.31
C GLU A 69 12.67 8.71 0.31
N MET A 70 11.49 8.51 -0.29
CA MET A 70 10.25 9.21 0.12
C MET A 70 9.10 8.24 0.36
N PRO A 71 8.11 8.64 1.22
CA PRO A 71 6.89 7.88 1.40
C PRO A 71 6.17 7.58 0.08
N GLY A 72 5.71 6.34 -0.06
CA GLY A 72 5.01 5.88 -1.25
C GLY A 72 5.92 5.26 -2.32
N GLN A 73 7.18 5.04 -2.01
CA GLN A 73 8.13 4.40 -2.90
C GLN A 73 8.40 2.96 -2.51
N VAL A 74 8.72 2.14 -3.51
CA VAL A 74 9.06 0.72 -3.36
C VAL A 74 10.12 0.31 -4.37
N THR A 75 11.03 -0.57 -3.96
CA THR A 75 11.96 -1.26 -4.86
C THR A 75 12.16 -2.70 -4.42
N LEU A 76 12.38 -3.59 -5.37
CA LEU A 76 12.75 -4.99 -5.13
C LEU A 76 14.02 -5.29 -5.91
N ARG A 77 15.05 -5.74 -5.22
CA ARG A 77 16.36 -6.08 -5.79
C ARG A 77 16.92 -7.32 -5.11
N GLY A 78 17.04 -8.41 -5.86
CA GLY A 78 17.73 -9.61 -5.40
C GLY A 78 17.20 -10.19 -4.08
N GLY A 79 15.88 -10.23 -3.86
CA GLY A 79 15.29 -10.72 -2.62
C GLY A 79 15.26 -9.70 -1.47
N ILE A 80 15.55 -8.42 -1.75
CA ILE A 80 15.43 -7.32 -0.79
C ILE A 80 14.34 -6.37 -1.28
N LEU A 81 13.29 -6.24 -0.48
CA LEU A 81 12.19 -5.29 -0.68
C LEU A 81 12.40 -4.09 0.23
N ASP A 82 12.68 -2.93 -0.36
CA ASP A 82 12.67 -1.66 0.35
C ASP A 82 11.35 -0.95 0.06
N VAL A 83 10.66 -0.50 1.10
CA VAL A 83 9.36 0.18 0.97
C VAL A 83 9.19 1.25 2.03
N TYR A 84 8.61 2.38 1.62
CA TYR A 84 8.31 3.47 2.54
C TYR A 84 6.80 3.71 2.59
N SER A 85 6.12 3.09 3.55
CA SER A 85 4.72 3.39 3.82
C SER A 85 4.59 4.76 4.50
N PRO A 86 3.65 5.62 4.07
CA PRO A 86 3.50 6.98 4.61
C PRO A 86 3.19 7.05 6.10
N GLU A 87 2.68 5.96 6.68
CA GLU A 87 2.30 5.88 8.09
C GLU A 87 3.44 5.39 8.99
N MET A 88 4.54 4.96 8.40
CA MET A 88 5.71 4.50 9.15
C MET A 88 6.65 5.67 9.43
N ALA A 89 7.35 5.59 10.57
CA ALA A 89 8.33 6.61 10.97
C ALA A 89 9.57 6.65 10.05
N GLY A 90 9.73 5.68 9.15
CA GLY A 90 10.80 5.58 8.17
C GLY A 90 10.58 4.38 7.26
N PRO A 91 11.38 4.24 6.19
CA PRO A 91 11.29 3.10 5.29
C PRO A 91 11.71 1.81 5.99
N VAL A 92 11.21 0.69 5.46
CA VAL A 92 11.55 -0.65 5.91
C VAL A 92 12.21 -1.44 4.80
N ARG A 93 13.17 -2.24 5.19
CA ARG A 93 13.86 -3.24 4.38
C ARG A 93 13.40 -4.61 4.83
N VAL A 94 12.88 -5.39 3.92
CA VAL A 94 12.46 -6.78 4.11
C VAL A 94 13.41 -7.65 3.31
N GLU A 95 14.13 -8.52 3.99
CA GLU A 95 15.06 -9.48 3.36
C GLU A 95 14.35 -10.83 3.26
N PHE A 96 14.39 -11.42 2.06
CA PHE A 96 13.79 -12.71 1.77
C PHE A 96 14.88 -13.78 1.54
N PHE A 97 14.65 -14.96 2.09
CA PHE A 97 15.35 -16.17 1.72
C PHE A 97 14.37 -17.07 0.94
N GLY A 98 14.49 -17.08 -0.39
CA GLY A 98 13.40 -17.58 -1.23
C GLY A 98 12.14 -16.72 -1.06
N ASP A 99 11.06 -17.35 -0.62
CA ASP A 99 9.77 -16.68 -0.37
C ASP A 99 9.56 -16.37 1.13
N GLU A 100 10.43 -16.85 2.03
CA GLU A 100 10.34 -16.59 3.47
C GLU A 100 10.95 -15.25 3.85
N VAL A 101 10.25 -14.49 4.68
CA VAL A 101 10.74 -13.24 5.28
C VAL A 101 11.78 -13.57 6.37
N GLU A 102 13.06 -13.43 6.06
CA GLU A 102 14.15 -13.67 6.99
C GLU A 102 14.28 -12.54 8.01
N SER A 103 14.21 -11.29 7.55
CA SER A 103 14.32 -10.12 8.42
C SER A 103 13.51 -8.95 7.93
N ILE A 104 13.03 -8.14 8.89
CA ILE A 104 12.40 -6.83 8.65
C ILE A 104 13.16 -5.81 9.49
N ARG A 105 13.62 -4.72 8.87
CA ARG A 105 14.37 -3.65 9.56
C ARG A 105 13.94 -2.29 9.07
N ARG A 106 13.93 -1.31 9.96
CA ARG A 106 13.90 0.09 9.52
C ARG A 106 15.28 0.46 8.97
N PHE A 107 15.29 1.40 8.05
CA PHE A 107 16.53 2.03 7.59
C PHE A 107 16.33 3.55 7.46
N ASP A 108 17.41 4.26 7.43
CA ASP A 108 17.46 5.69 7.21
C ASP A 108 17.47 5.99 5.71
N ALA A 109 16.54 6.81 5.23
CA ALA A 109 16.36 7.08 3.81
C ALA A 109 17.55 7.82 3.18
N GLU A 110 18.24 8.70 3.95
CA GLU A 110 19.36 9.48 3.46
C GLU A 110 20.65 8.67 3.42
N THR A 111 20.94 7.93 4.50
CA THR A 111 22.18 7.15 4.63
C THR A 111 22.07 5.72 4.13
N GLN A 112 20.85 5.22 3.87
CA GLN A 112 20.54 3.85 3.47
C GLN A 112 21.00 2.79 4.49
N ARG A 113 21.31 3.19 5.72
CA ARG A 113 21.77 2.28 6.78
C ARG A 113 20.61 1.70 7.55
N SER A 114 20.65 0.39 7.74
CA SER A 114 19.67 -0.32 8.56
C SER A 114 19.77 0.10 10.03
N ALA A 115 18.62 0.23 10.66
CA ALA A 115 18.45 0.57 12.06
C ALA A 115 17.77 -0.58 12.83
N ALA A 116 16.74 -0.32 13.62
CA ALA A 116 16.07 -1.28 14.48
C ALA A 116 15.36 -2.40 13.69
N GLY A 117 15.50 -3.63 14.16
CA GLY A 117 14.72 -4.78 13.69
C GLY A 117 13.26 -4.66 14.10
N LEU A 118 12.38 -5.24 13.28
CA LEU A 118 10.95 -5.33 13.48
C LEU A 118 10.51 -6.78 13.31
N ASP A 119 9.47 -7.19 14.04
CA ASP A 119 8.85 -8.51 13.85
C ASP A 119 7.76 -8.46 12.75
N GLU A 120 7.18 -7.28 12.53
CA GLU A 120 6.16 -7.06 11.51
C GLU A 120 6.24 -5.67 10.89
N ALA A 121 5.73 -5.52 9.67
CA ALA A 121 5.57 -4.26 8.98
C ALA A 121 4.17 -4.17 8.35
N LEU A 122 3.42 -3.12 8.71
CA LEU A 122 2.12 -2.82 8.12
C LEU A 122 2.29 -1.78 7.01
N LEU A 123 1.96 -2.17 5.79
CA LEU A 123 2.02 -1.32 4.61
C LEU A 123 0.61 -0.91 4.22
N LEU A 124 0.29 0.36 4.39
CA LEU A 124 -1.03 0.91 4.08
C LEU A 124 -1.10 1.39 2.63
N PRO A 125 -2.28 1.30 2.00
CA PRO A 125 -2.48 1.73 0.62
C PRO A 125 -2.36 3.25 0.48
N LEU A 126 -1.87 3.70 -0.67
CA LEU A 126 -1.82 5.12 -1.05
C LEU A 126 -3.09 5.58 -1.77
N THR A 127 -3.89 4.65 -2.26
CA THR A 127 -5.18 4.91 -2.90
C THR A 127 -6.30 4.05 -2.29
N GLU A 128 -7.51 4.56 -2.30
CA GLU A 128 -8.72 3.80 -1.93
C GLU A 128 -9.24 2.95 -3.10
N ILE A 129 -8.77 3.26 -4.32
CA ILE A 129 -9.18 2.59 -5.56
C ILE A 129 -7.92 2.00 -6.19
N PRO A 130 -7.65 0.70 -6.00
CA PRO A 130 -6.48 0.07 -6.60
C PRO A 130 -6.60 0.06 -8.14
N VAL A 131 -5.50 0.33 -8.82
CA VAL A 131 -5.43 0.30 -10.28
C VAL A 131 -5.30 -1.15 -10.74
N THR A 132 -6.41 -1.84 -10.88
CA THR A 132 -6.48 -3.22 -11.37
C THR A 132 -7.06 -3.26 -12.78
N GLU A 133 -6.73 -4.29 -13.56
CA GLU A 133 -7.30 -4.50 -14.90
C GLU A 133 -8.84 -4.53 -14.88
N ARG A 134 -9.44 -5.11 -13.84
CA ARG A 134 -10.89 -5.13 -13.65
C ARG A 134 -11.48 -3.73 -13.55
N ILE A 135 -10.83 -2.84 -12.78
CA ILE A 135 -11.30 -1.45 -12.60
C ILE A 135 -11.08 -0.66 -13.89
N LEU A 136 -9.91 -0.82 -14.52
CA LEU A 136 -9.63 -0.18 -15.82
C LEU A 136 -10.60 -0.64 -16.89
N GLY A 137 -10.90 -1.94 -16.97
CA GLY A 137 -11.88 -2.50 -17.87
C GLY A 137 -13.29 -1.95 -17.61
N ALA A 138 -13.72 -1.82 -16.37
CA ALA A 138 -15.01 -1.25 -16.01
C ALA A 138 -15.10 0.26 -16.38
N ILE A 139 -14.02 1.02 -16.17
CA ILE A 139 -13.93 2.43 -16.55
C ILE A 139 -14.01 2.56 -18.07
N ASN A 140 -13.20 1.79 -18.82
CA ASN A 140 -13.17 1.82 -20.27
C ASN A 140 -14.53 1.46 -20.86
N ALA A 141 -15.19 0.41 -20.37
CA ALA A 141 -16.54 0.03 -20.80
C ALA A 141 -17.59 1.12 -20.54
N ARG A 142 -17.40 1.92 -19.51
CA ARG A 142 -18.29 3.04 -19.17
C ARG A 142 -18.02 4.26 -20.04
N LEU A 143 -16.75 4.57 -20.29
CA LEU A 143 -16.33 5.65 -21.20
C LEU A 143 -16.77 5.39 -22.64
N THR A 144 -16.66 4.15 -23.12
CA THR A 144 -17.12 3.74 -24.44
C THR A 144 -18.64 3.93 -24.61
N ARG A 145 -19.42 3.55 -23.58
CA ARG A 145 -20.88 3.75 -23.57
C ARG A 145 -21.29 5.22 -23.52
N SER A 146 -20.51 6.09 -22.90
CA SER A 146 -20.78 7.52 -22.83
C SER A 146 -20.26 8.32 -24.02
N GLY A 147 -19.69 7.69 -25.04
CA GLY A 147 -19.15 8.35 -26.25
C GLY A 147 -17.89 9.19 -25.99
N ILE A 148 -17.27 9.09 -24.85
CA ILE A 148 -16.06 9.86 -24.48
C ILE A 148 -14.78 9.15 -24.93
N ALA A 149 -14.84 7.87 -25.26
CA ALA A 149 -13.70 7.00 -25.63
C ALA A 149 -13.06 7.31 -27.01
N GLY A 150 -13.08 8.55 -27.46
CA GLY A 150 -12.46 8.94 -28.74
C GLY A 150 -11.73 10.29 -28.70
N ARG A 151 -11.53 10.92 -27.55
CA ARG A 151 -10.95 12.25 -27.45
C ARG A 151 -9.67 12.39 -26.62
N CYS A 152 -9.06 11.31 -26.23
CA CYS A 152 -7.72 11.33 -25.64
C CYS A 152 -6.72 10.78 -26.68
N VAL A 153 -6.15 11.69 -27.45
CA VAL A 153 -4.90 11.51 -28.20
C VAL A 153 -3.82 12.25 -27.45
#